data_e8dde9488cfcc7f4999122321d37dfc3
#
_entry.id   e8dde9488cfcc7f4999122321d37dfc3
#
_cell.length_a   1.000
_cell.length_b   1.000
_cell.length_c   1.000
_cell.angle_alpha   90.00
_cell.angle_beta   90.00
_cell.angle_gamma   90.00
#
_symmetry.space_group_name_H-M   'P 1'
#
loop_
_entity.id
_entity.type
_entity.pdbx_description
1 polymer ?
#
loop_
_entity_poly.entity_id
_entity_poly.type
_entity_poly.pdbx_seq_one_letter_code
_entity_poly.pdbx_strand_id
1 'polypeptide(L)'
;MANSGITGPTLKGLEKGASLAEFRNHLWNWDMNDFTQTFALNTTAAFFTVVAFLELLDKGNKAGNVEQKSQVICISSAGAFNRVPMAGYAYAGSKAAAVHIMKALATTLVPYDIRSNVLAPGRKSRYRPRTVLSYLFADDCSVS
;
A
#
# COMPACT_ATOMS: atom_id res chain seq x y z
N MET A 1 -9.15 2.12 -12.45
CA MET A 1 -8.51 1.42 -11.31
C MET A 1 -6.99 1.58 -11.44
N ALA A 2 -6.33 2.11 -10.39
CA ALA A 2 -4.86 2.23 -10.33
C ALA A 2 -4.28 0.94 -9.73
N ASN A 3 -3.58 0.15 -10.54
CA ASN A 3 -3.14 -1.20 -10.17
C ASN A 3 -1.63 -1.44 -10.36
N SER A 4 -0.94 -0.67 -11.20
CA SER A 4 0.49 -0.84 -11.46
C SER A 4 1.32 -0.68 -10.19
N GLY A 5 2.38 -1.48 -10.05
CA GLY A 5 3.27 -1.39 -8.90
C GLY A 5 4.47 -2.33 -9.01
N ILE A 6 5.52 -1.99 -8.27
CA ILE A 6 6.76 -2.76 -8.14
C ILE A 6 7.09 -2.99 -6.67
N THR A 7 7.93 -3.97 -6.37
CA THR A 7 8.33 -4.29 -4.99
C THR A 7 9.51 -3.46 -4.50
N GLY A 8 10.44 -3.11 -5.38
CA GLY A 8 11.70 -2.46 -4.99
C GLY A 8 12.63 -3.36 -4.17
N PRO A 9 13.57 -2.78 -3.40
CA PRO A 9 14.54 -3.52 -2.60
C PRO A 9 13.86 -4.29 -1.46
N THR A 10 14.38 -5.49 -1.17
CA THR A 10 13.80 -6.42 -0.19
C THR A 10 14.85 -6.97 0.77
N LEU A 11 14.42 -7.61 1.84
CA LEU A 11 15.29 -8.31 2.79
C LEU A 11 15.75 -9.70 2.29
N LYS A 12 15.50 -10.03 1.03
CA LYS A 12 15.95 -11.30 0.45
C LYS A 12 17.48 -11.38 0.49
N GLY A 13 18.00 -12.50 0.96
CA GLY A 13 19.45 -12.71 1.12
C GLY A 13 19.97 -12.34 2.51
N LEU A 14 19.18 -11.70 3.37
CA LEU A 14 19.55 -11.52 4.78
C LEU A 14 19.14 -12.77 5.56
N GLU A 15 20.09 -13.35 6.30
CA GLU A 15 19.85 -14.54 7.11
C GLU A 15 19.05 -14.24 8.37
N LYS A 16 18.31 -15.24 8.85
CA LYS A 16 17.63 -15.14 10.14
C LYS A 16 18.70 -15.15 11.26
N GLY A 17 18.65 -14.12 12.11
CA GLY A 17 19.63 -13.99 13.20
C GLY A 17 20.89 -13.20 12.79
N ALA A 18 20.88 -12.57 11.62
CA ALA A 18 21.96 -11.66 11.22
C ALA A 18 22.21 -10.61 12.32
N SER A 19 23.49 -10.30 12.56
CA SER A 19 23.89 -9.24 13.47
C SER A 19 23.39 -7.87 13.02
N LEU A 20 23.32 -6.90 13.91
CA LEU A 20 22.95 -5.53 13.57
C LEU A 20 23.85 -4.95 12.47
N ALA A 21 25.13 -5.28 12.46
CA ALA A 21 26.06 -4.81 11.45
C ALA A 21 25.73 -5.38 10.06
N GLU A 22 25.44 -6.67 9.95
CA GLU A 22 25.00 -7.32 8.71
C GLU A 22 23.67 -6.77 8.24
N PHE A 23 22.70 -6.61 9.13
CA PHE A 23 21.41 -5.99 8.83
C PHE A 23 21.59 -4.57 8.29
N ARG A 24 22.36 -3.73 9.00
CA ARG A 24 22.65 -2.35 8.57
C ARG A 24 23.33 -2.33 7.20
N ASN A 25 24.34 -3.18 6.99
CA ASN A 25 25.06 -3.21 5.72
C ASN A 25 24.17 -3.69 4.57
N HIS A 26 23.30 -4.67 4.80
CA HIS A 26 22.32 -5.12 3.80
C HIS A 26 21.41 -3.97 3.36
N LEU A 27 20.87 -3.19 4.30
CA LEU A 27 20.00 -2.05 3.98
C LEU A 27 20.77 -0.89 3.34
N TRP A 28 21.99 -0.63 3.78
CA TRP A 28 22.83 0.46 3.28
C TRP A 28 23.23 0.28 1.81
N ASN A 29 23.34 -0.96 1.37
CA ASN A 29 23.70 -1.32 0.00
C ASN A 29 22.50 -1.30 -0.97
N TRP A 30 21.31 -0.98 -0.49
CA TRP A 30 20.17 -0.79 -1.39
C TRP A 30 20.36 0.45 -2.26
N ASP A 31 19.98 0.35 -3.53
CA ASP A 31 19.98 1.51 -4.42
C ASP A 31 18.85 2.46 -4.00
N MET A 32 19.23 3.72 -3.74
CA MET A 32 18.29 4.78 -3.38
C MET A 32 17.28 5.06 -4.52
N ASN A 33 17.73 4.92 -5.78
CA ASN A 33 16.84 5.09 -6.92
C ASN A 33 15.76 4.02 -6.96
N ASP A 34 16.11 2.74 -6.73
CA ASP A 34 15.13 1.66 -6.68
C ASP A 34 14.12 1.87 -5.56
N PHE A 35 14.59 2.35 -4.41
CA PHE A 35 13.71 2.71 -3.29
C PHE A 35 12.73 3.82 -3.69
N THR A 36 13.25 4.90 -4.27
CA THR A 36 12.47 6.07 -4.71
C THR A 36 11.51 5.72 -5.84
N GLN A 37 11.94 4.94 -6.82
CA GLN A 37 11.10 4.48 -7.93
C GLN A 37 9.91 3.66 -7.44
N THR A 38 10.09 2.90 -6.35
CA THR A 38 8.98 2.16 -5.73
C THR A 38 7.87 3.11 -5.28
N PHE A 39 8.21 4.24 -4.66
CA PHE A 39 7.24 5.28 -4.28
C PHE A 39 6.69 6.03 -5.50
N ALA A 40 7.55 6.36 -6.46
CA ALA A 40 7.14 7.04 -7.67
C ALA A 40 6.04 6.27 -8.41
N LEU A 41 6.20 4.94 -8.54
CA LEU A 41 5.24 4.13 -9.27
C LEU A 41 4.02 3.75 -8.40
N ASN A 42 4.25 3.27 -7.17
CA ASN A 42 3.17 2.73 -6.35
C ASN A 42 2.27 3.82 -5.73
N THR A 43 2.80 5.03 -5.55
CA THR A 43 2.12 6.12 -4.85
C THR A 43 1.86 7.32 -5.77
N THR A 44 2.93 7.92 -6.31
CA THR A 44 2.83 9.15 -7.10
C THR A 44 2.07 8.93 -8.40
N ALA A 45 2.43 7.90 -9.17
CA ALA A 45 1.74 7.59 -10.41
C ALA A 45 0.27 7.20 -10.18
N ALA A 46 -0.03 6.50 -9.08
CA ALA A 46 -1.42 6.19 -8.72
C ALA A 46 -2.24 7.45 -8.45
N PHE A 47 -1.67 8.43 -7.71
CA PHE A 47 -2.31 9.73 -7.46
C PHE A 47 -2.57 10.48 -8.76
N PHE A 48 -1.57 10.68 -9.60
CA PHE A 48 -1.73 11.40 -10.87
C PHE A 48 -2.66 10.69 -11.85
N THR A 49 -2.72 9.35 -11.81
CA THR A 49 -3.74 8.60 -12.56
C THR A 49 -5.14 8.99 -12.13
N VAL A 50 -5.40 9.08 -10.82
CA VAL A 50 -6.71 9.55 -10.34
C VAL A 50 -7.01 10.96 -10.83
N VAL A 51 -6.06 11.89 -10.65
CA VAL A 51 -6.22 13.31 -11.06
C VAL A 51 -6.54 13.41 -12.55
N ALA A 52 -5.84 12.67 -13.40
CA ALA A 52 -6.05 12.68 -14.85
C ALA A 52 -7.47 12.26 -15.29
N PHE A 53 -8.16 11.47 -14.48
CA PHE A 53 -9.49 10.96 -14.80
C PHE A 53 -10.64 11.72 -14.09
N LEU A 54 -10.36 12.70 -13.23
CA LEU A 54 -11.41 13.37 -12.45
C LEU A 54 -12.49 14.00 -13.31
N GLU A 55 -12.13 14.69 -14.39
CA GLU A 55 -13.12 15.31 -15.29
C GLU A 55 -14.02 14.28 -15.97
N LEU A 56 -13.46 13.12 -16.36
CA LEU A 56 -14.25 12.06 -16.96
C LEU A 56 -15.20 11.41 -15.96
N LEU A 57 -14.77 11.27 -14.71
CA LEU A 57 -15.60 10.75 -13.62
C LEU A 57 -16.75 11.69 -13.29
N ASP A 58 -16.50 13.00 -13.27
CA ASP A 58 -17.53 14.04 -13.10
C ASP A 58 -18.52 14.06 -14.27
N LYS A 59 -18.04 14.02 -15.51
CA LYS A 59 -18.87 13.90 -16.70
C LYS A 59 -19.75 12.63 -16.66
N GLY A 60 -19.19 11.50 -16.21
CA GLY A 60 -19.96 10.28 -16.02
C GLY A 60 -21.10 10.42 -15.01
N ASN A 61 -20.84 11.10 -13.88
CA ASN A 61 -21.86 11.40 -12.88
C ASN A 61 -23.00 12.29 -13.42
N LYS A 62 -22.62 13.31 -14.22
CA LYS A 62 -23.57 14.24 -14.84
C LYS A 62 -24.40 13.61 -15.97
N ALA A 63 -23.84 12.67 -16.69
CA ALA A 63 -24.54 11.94 -17.76
C ALA A 63 -25.70 11.09 -17.22
N GLY A 64 -25.60 10.59 -15.97
CA GLY A 64 -26.69 9.89 -15.28
C GLY A 64 -27.17 8.59 -15.95
N ASN A 65 -26.38 8.02 -16.85
CA ASN A 65 -26.75 6.80 -17.59
C ASN A 65 -26.62 5.51 -16.76
N VAL A 66 -26.06 5.60 -15.56
CA VAL A 66 -26.04 4.56 -14.53
C VAL A 66 -26.37 5.16 -13.16
N GLU A 67 -27.01 4.38 -12.30
CA GLU A 67 -27.42 4.84 -10.95
C GLU A 67 -26.20 5.07 -10.05
N GLN A 68 -25.17 4.20 -10.19
CA GLN A 68 -23.98 4.25 -9.34
C GLN A 68 -23.10 5.44 -9.69
N LYS A 69 -22.73 6.20 -8.66
CA LYS A 69 -21.77 7.30 -8.79
C LYS A 69 -20.36 6.78 -9.09
N SER A 70 -19.62 7.59 -9.80
CA SER A 70 -18.23 7.32 -10.18
C SER A 70 -17.36 6.99 -8.98
N GLN A 71 -16.35 6.13 -9.21
CA GLN A 71 -15.39 5.80 -8.18
C GLN A 71 -13.99 5.58 -8.72
N VAL A 72 -13.01 5.88 -7.90
CA VAL A 72 -11.63 5.46 -8.09
C VAL A 72 -11.31 4.30 -7.14
N ILE A 73 -10.55 3.32 -7.63
CA ILE A 73 -10.09 2.19 -6.84
C ILE A 73 -8.58 2.09 -6.99
N CYS A 74 -7.87 2.10 -5.88
CA CYS A 74 -6.44 1.85 -5.83
C CYS A 74 -6.17 0.46 -5.25
N ILE A 75 -5.25 -0.27 -5.89
CA ILE A 75 -4.80 -1.55 -5.37
C ILE A 75 -3.58 -1.32 -4.49
N SER A 76 -3.80 -1.45 -3.19
CA SER A 76 -2.77 -1.45 -2.18
C SER A 76 -2.31 -2.89 -1.87
N SER A 77 -2.02 -3.18 -0.64
CA SER A 77 -1.60 -4.50 -0.18
C SER A 77 -1.88 -4.64 1.33
N ALA A 78 -2.10 -5.84 1.82
CA ALA A 78 -2.05 -6.13 3.25
C ALA A 78 -0.70 -5.74 3.86
N GLY A 79 0.38 -5.72 3.05
CA GLY A 79 1.69 -5.21 3.45
C GLY A 79 1.71 -3.74 3.89
N ALA A 80 0.72 -2.93 3.48
CA ALA A 80 0.57 -1.55 3.94
C ALA A 80 0.25 -1.44 5.44
N PHE A 81 -0.29 -2.49 6.03
CA PHE A 81 -0.75 -2.55 7.42
C PHE A 81 0.12 -3.47 8.29
N ASN A 82 0.96 -4.30 7.67
CA ASN A 82 1.80 -5.24 8.38
C ASN A 82 3.04 -4.56 8.95
N ARG A 83 3.42 -4.94 10.18
CA ARG A 83 4.66 -4.50 10.83
C ARG A 83 5.88 -5.26 10.30
N VAL A 84 5.69 -6.46 9.75
CA VAL A 84 6.77 -7.26 9.14
C VAL A 84 6.86 -6.93 7.65
N PRO A 85 7.96 -6.33 7.17
CA PRO A 85 8.09 -5.87 5.78
C PRO A 85 8.48 -7.04 4.85
N MET A 86 7.58 -8.02 4.67
CA MET A 86 7.83 -9.22 3.86
C MET A 86 8.23 -8.92 2.41
N ALA A 87 7.72 -7.83 1.83
CA ALA A 87 8.04 -7.38 0.48
C ALA A 87 9.02 -6.18 0.46
N GLY A 88 9.69 -5.91 1.58
CA GLY A 88 10.60 -4.79 1.75
C GLY A 88 9.93 -3.50 2.27
N TYR A 89 10.77 -2.61 2.81
CA TYR A 89 10.31 -1.36 3.42
C TYR A 89 9.75 -0.39 2.39
N ALA A 90 10.39 -0.28 1.21
CA ALA A 90 9.94 0.60 0.13
C ALA A 90 8.52 0.22 -0.33
N TYR A 91 8.28 -1.08 -0.54
CA TYR A 91 6.96 -1.57 -0.94
C TYR A 91 5.89 -1.28 0.12
N ALA A 92 6.13 -1.71 1.36
CA ALA A 92 5.18 -1.53 2.45
C ALA A 92 4.86 -0.04 2.68
N GLY A 93 5.91 0.80 2.74
CA GLY A 93 5.78 2.24 2.89
C GLY A 93 5.01 2.90 1.74
N SER A 94 5.33 2.56 0.49
CA SER A 94 4.64 3.11 -0.68
C SER A 94 3.16 2.72 -0.73
N LYS A 95 2.83 1.47 -0.37
CA LYS A 95 1.44 1.01 -0.32
C LYS A 95 0.66 1.63 0.85
N ALA A 96 1.31 1.90 1.98
CA ALA A 96 0.71 2.64 3.09
C ALA A 96 0.46 4.12 2.72
N ALA A 97 1.41 4.76 2.05
CA ALA A 97 1.25 6.12 1.52
C ALA A 97 0.08 6.22 0.53
N ALA A 98 -0.04 5.25 -0.40
CA ALA A 98 -1.17 5.18 -1.32
C ALA A 98 -2.51 5.06 -0.59
N VAL A 99 -2.61 4.21 0.46
CA VAL A 99 -3.80 4.11 1.31
C VAL A 99 -4.16 5.46 1.90
N HIS A 100 -3.18 6.17 2.47
CA HIS A 100 -3.43 7.48 3.08
C HIS A 100 -3.93 8.51 2.07
N ILE A 101 -3.32 8.58 0.90
CA ILE A 101 -3.75 9.47 -0.19
C ILE A 101 -5.19 9.16 -0.62
N MET A 102 -5.53 7.89 -0.81
CA MET A 102 -6.88 7.51 -1.20
C MET A 102 -7.93 7.85 -0.13
N LYS A 103 -7.56 7.76 1.16
CA LYS A 103 -8.41 8.22 2.26
C LYS A 103 -8.63 9.74 2.23
N ALA A 104 -7.57 10.51 1.97
CA ALA A 104 -7.68 11.96 1.80
C ALA A 104 -8.59 12.31 0.60
N LEU A 105 -8.41 11.63 -0.53
CA LEU A 105 -9.26 11.79 -1.71
C LEU A 105 -10.72 11.41 -1.43
N ALA A 106 -10.98 10.40 -0.59
CA ALA A 106 -12.34 10.04 -0.20
C ALA A 106 -13.07 11.19 0.52
N THR A 107 -12.33 12.06 1.22
CA THR A 107 -12.87 13.26 1.86
C THR A 107 -13.01 14.43 0.86
N THR A 108 -11.96 14.69 0.08
CA THR A 108 -11.92 15.87 -0.79
C THR A 108 -12.78 15.73 -2.04
N LEU A 109 -13.13 14.53 -2.46
CA LEU A 109 -13.97 14.28 -3.64
C LEU A 109 -15.47 14.18 -3.33
N VAL A 110 -15.88 14.28 -2.06
CA VAL A 110 -17.29 14.29 -1.66
C VAL A 110 -18.14 15.32 -2.40
N PRO A 111 -17.70 16.60 -2.58
CA PRO A 111 -18.49 17.59 -3.29
C PRO A 111 -18.75 17.27 -4.77
N TYR A 112 -18.02 16.32 -5.34
CA TYR A 112 -18.11 15.91 -6.75
C TYR A 112 -18.81 14.55 -6.92
N ASP A 113 -19.37 13.99 -5.85
CA ASP A 113 -19.96 12.65 -5.86
C ASP A 113 -19.01 11.54 -6.41
N ILE A 114 -17.71 11.69 -6.20
CA ILE A 114 -16.71 10.71 -6.62
C ILE A 114 -16.19 9.97 -5.38
N ARG A 115 -16.40 8.67 -5.36
CA ARG A 115 -15.95 7.80 -4.26
C ARG A 115 -14.50 7.39 -4.47
N SER A 116 -13.74 7.24 -3.39
CA SER A 116 -12.37 6.73 -3.39
C SER A 116 -12.26 5.52 -2.49
N ASN A 117 -11.78 4.40 -3.03
CA ASN A 117 -11.70 3.12 -2.35
C ASN A 117 -10.32 2.47 -2.52
N VAL A 118 -9.96 1.64 -1.55
CA VAL A 118 -8.72 0.86 -1.58
C VAL A 118 -9.05 -0.62 -1.45
N LEU A 119 -8.45 -1.43 -2.32
CA LEU A 119 -8.38 -2.86 -2.13
C LEU A 119 -6.97 -3.21 -1.62
N ALA A 120 -6.91 -3.98 -0.54
CA ALA A 120 -5.65 -4.38 0.09
C ALA A 120 -5.51 -5.92 0.08
N PRO A 121 -5.20 -6.52 -1.09
CA PRO A 121 -5.05 -7.96 -1.18
C PRO A 121 -3.94 -8.47 -0.27
N GLY A 122 -4.17 -9.60 0.39
CA GLY A 122 -3.17 -10.36 1.13
C GLY A 122 -2.81 -11.65 0.40
N ARG A 123 -1.72 -12.30 0.82
CA ARG A 123 -1.42 -13.65 0.35
C ARG A 123 -2.45 -14.61 0.92
N LYS A 124 -3.10 -15.39 0.06
CA LYS A 124 -3.93 -16.49 0.49
C LYS A 124 -3.01 -17.57 1.08
N SER A 125 -2.94 -17.67 2.40
CA SER A 125 -2.23 -18.76 3.05
C SER A 125 -3.02 -20.05 2.75
N ARG A 126 -2.37 -21.02 2.13
CA ARG A 126 -2.91 -22.41 2.04
C ARG A 126 -2.90 -23.11 3.40
N TYR A 127 -2.20 -22.52 4.36
CA TYR A 127 -2.17 -22.97 5.74
C TYR A 127 -3.19 -22.16 6.54
N ARG A 128 -4.25 -22.78 7.00
CA ARG A 128 -5.10 -22.28 8.08
C ARG A 128 -4.36 -22.48 9.40
N PRO A 129 -3.70 -21.48 10.00
CA PRO A 129 -3.38 -21.59 11.41
C PRO A 129 -4.71 -21.50 12.16
N ARG A 130 -5.04 -22.50 12.94
CA ARG A 130 -6.01 -22.36 14.02
C ARG A 130 -5.47 -21.24 14.93
N THR A 131 -6.16 -20.11 14.98
CA THR A 131 -5.86 -18.94 15.81
C THR A 131 -5.09 -17.80 15.14
N VAL A 132 -5.83 -16.97 14.39
CA VAL A 132 -5.38 -15.61 14.02
C VAL A 132 -5.41 -14.67 15.24
N LEU A 133 -6.04 -15.06 16.36
CA LEU A 133 -6.15 -14.22 17.57
C LEU A 133 -4.89 -14.18 18.44
N SER A 134 -3.95 -15.11 18.30
CA SER A 134 -2.77 -15.14 19.16
C SER A 134 -1.66 -14.16 18.78
N TYR A 135 -1.73 -13.54 17.59
CA TYR A 135 -0.73 -12.53 17.16
C TYR A 135 -1.17 -11.09 17.39
N LEU A 136 -2.40 -10.84 17.80
CA LEU A 136 -2.91 -9.50 18.09
C LEU A 136 -2.75 -9.09 19.56
N PHE A 137 -2.40 -10.02 20.45
CA PHE A 137 -2.31 -9.78 21.89
C PHE A 137 -1.06 -10.37 22.53
N ALA A 138 0.05 -10.46 21.81
CA ALA A 138 1.35 -10.69 22.45
C ALA A 138 1.93 -9.34 22.89
N ASP A 139 1.23 -8.67 23.79
CA ASP A 139 1.79 -7.62 24.62
C ASP A 139 2.58 -8.30 25.75
N ASP A 140 3.87 -8.47 25.55
CA ASP A 140 4.81 -8.61 26.64
C ASP A 140 5.76 -7.42 26.62
N CYS A 141 5.25 -6.29 27.10
CA CYS A 141 6.04 -5.21 27.64
C CYS A 141 6.46 -5.58 29.07
N SER A 142 7.45 -6.43 29.23
CA SER A 142 8.23 -6.47 30.45
C SER A 142 9.42 -5.52 30.29
N VAL A 143 9.19 -4.27 30.65
CA VAL A 143 10.26 -3.33 30.98
C VAL A 143 10.66 -3.60 32.41
N SER A 144 11.86 -4.09 32.61
CA SER A 144 12.59 -4.00 33.88
C SER A 144 13.86 -3.22 33.66
#